data_819b0c14824bbf19358161bc4e5a69c3
#
_entry.id   819b0c14824bbf19358161bc4e5a69c3
#
_cell.length_a   1.000
_cell.length_b   1.000
_cell.length_c   1.000
_cell.angle_alpha   90.00
_cell.angle_beta   90.00
_cell.angle_gamma   90.00
#
_symmetry.space_group_name_H-M   'P 1'
#
loop_
_entity.id
_entity.type
_entity.pdbx_description
1 polymer ?
#
loop_
_entity_poly.entity_id
_entity_poly.type
_entity_poly.pdbx_seq_one_letter_code
_entity_poly.pdbx_strand_id
1 'polypeptide(L)'
;SDHGDLLQSHCLFAKGPAAYDDVTRIPFIIRHPKGKVGVYDKEPVSHISVTPTILEYFGVPIPRQLQGESILNTALDLEANAAEYTFMEFNRFELDHDHYGGFQPMRAVTDKRYKLSINLMSEDEFYDLEQDPYELNNLINDPAYAAERDRLHDALCDRMCRDRDPFRGYYWECRPWRKDAKAPNWRYRG
;
A
#
# COMPACT_ATOMS: atom_id res chain seq x y z
N SER A 1 -9.36 10.77 -7.54
CA SER A 1 -9.33 11.21 -6.15
C SER A 1 -7.95 11.00 -5.57
N ASP A 2 -7.60 11.70 -4.50
CA ASP A 2 -6.36 11.54 -3.75
C ASP A 2 -6.51 10.51 -2.62
N HIS A 3 -7.69 10.43 -2.01
CA HIS A 3 -8.07 9.44 -1.01
C HIS A 3 -9.59 9.29 -0.96
N GLY A 4 -10.07 8.26 -0.27
CA GLY A 4 -11.46 8.09 0.14
C GLY A 4 -11.76 8.73 1.50
N ASP A 5 -12.87 8.33 2.10
CA ASP A 5 -13.30 8.79 3.42
C ASP A 5 -14.01 7.65 4.16
N LEU A 6 -13.76 7.51 5.44
CA LEU A 6 -14.32 6.42 6.26
C LEU A 6 -15.83 6.53 6.46
N LEU A 7 -16.39 7.74 6.48
CA LEU A 7 -17.84 8.00 6.59
C LEU A 7 -18.54 7.16 7.67
N GLN A 8 -17.92 6.97 8.83
CA GLN A 8 -18.30 6.13 9.96
C GLN A 8 -18.01 4.61 9.79
N SER A 9 -17.41 4.19 8.68
CA SER A 9 -16.86 2.85 8.57
C SER A 9 -15.87 2.60 9.71
N HIS A 10 -15.83 1.39 10.25
CA HIS A 10 -15.01 1.05 11.41
C HIS A 10 -15.19 1.97 12.64
N CYS A 11 -16.36 2.63 12.76
CA CYS A 11 -16.64 3.65 13.79
C CYS A 11 -15.69 4.87 13.74
N LEU A 12 -15.06 5.11 12.59
CA LEU A 12 -14.13 6.21 12.37
C LEU A 12 -14.72 7.27 11.42
N PHE A 13 -14.27 8.50 11.58
CA PHE A 13 -14.67 9.62 10.72
C PHE A 13 -13.49 10.12 9.89
N ALA A 14 -13.81 10.71 8.75
CA ALA A 14 -12.86 11.32 7.84
C ALA A 14 -11.82 10.30 7.32
N LYS A 15 -10.55 10.57 7.48
CA LYS A 15 -9.41 9.77 7.04
C LYS A 15 -8.37 9.74 8.16
N GLY A 16 -7.42 8.82 8.08
CA GLY A 16 -6.43 8.73 9.17
C GLY A 16 -5.38 7.65 8.93
N PRO A 17 -4.69 7.22 10.00
CA PRO A 17 -3.67 6.18 9.96
C PRO A 17 -4.30 4.80 9.82
N ALA A 18 -5.15 4.64 8.81
CA ALA A 18 -5.83 3.41 8.49
C ALA A 18 -5.64 3.09 7.00
N ALA A 19 -5.44 1.82 6.69
CA ALA A 19 -5.25 1.35 5.32
C ALA A 19 -6.51 0.70 4.73
N TYR A 20 -7.68 0.94 5.32
CA TYR A 20 -8.95 0.40 4.84
C TYR A 20 -9.28 0.84 3.41
N ASP A 21 -9.93 -0.02 2.66
CA ASP A 21 -10.33 0.25 1.27
C ASP A 21 -11.19 1.51 1.15
N ASP A 22 -11.98 1.84 2.17
CA ASP A 22 -12.74 3.10 2.24
C ASP A 22 -11.86 4.35 2.03
N VAL A 23 -10.60 4.30 2.47
CA VAL A 23 -9.64 5.40 2.31
C VAL A 23 -8.70 5.18 1.13
N THR A 24 -8.25 3.95 0.89
CA THR A 24 -7.13 3.66 -0.01
C THR A 24 -7.55 3.20 -1.41
N ARG A 25 -8.75 2.62 -1.55
CA ARG A 25 -9.28 2.18 -2.84
C ARG A 25 -10.11 3.28 -3.49
N ILE A 26 -9.46 4.05 -4.32
CA ILE A 26 -10.04 5.23 -4.96
C ILE A 26 -10.38 4.99 -6.44
N PRO A 27 -11.34 5.74 -7.00
CA PRO A 27 -11.57 5.75 -8.44
C PRO A 27 -10.32 6.25 -9.18
N PHE A 28 -9.86 5.46 -10.17
CA PHE A 28 -8.73 5.82 -11.02
C PHE A 28 -9.15 5.65 -12.49
N ILE A 29 -9.35 6.77 -13.19
CA ILE A 29 -9.87 6.80 -14.55
C ILE A 29 -8.88 7.53 -15.44
N ILE A 30 -8.41 6.85 -16.50
CA ILE A 30 -7.55 7.45 -17.53
C ILE A 30 -8.31 7.47 -18.84
N ARG A 31 -8.41 8.67 -19.47
CA ARG A 31 -8.88 8.81 -20.83
C ARG A 31 -7.73 9.16 -21.75
N HIS A 32 -7.38 8.24 -22.63
CA HIS A 32 -6.36 8.44 -23.65
C HIS A 32 -6.98 8.32 -25.05
N PRO A 33 -6.66 9.22 -26.03
CA PRO A 33 -7.26 9.20 -27.36
C PRO A 33 -7.07 7.88 -28.12
N LYS A 34 -5.99 7.16 -27.87
CA LYS A 34 -5.63 5.88 -28.48
C LYS A 34 -5.81 4.69 -27.53
N GLY A 35 -6.29 4.91 -26.30
CA GLY A 35 -6.46 3.86 -25.32
C GLY A 35 -7.65 2.97 -25.63
N LYS A 36 -7.54 1.70 -25.28
CA LYS A 36 -8.67 0.76 -25.31
C LYS A 36 -9.70 1.18 -24.25
N VAL A 37 -10.97 1.01 -24.60
CA VAL A 37 -12.05 1.20 -23.65
C VAL A 37 -12.23 -0.09 -22.85
N GLY A 38 -12.21 0.00 -21.54
CA GLY A 38 -12.40 -1.14 -20.65
C GLY A 38 -12.05 -0.85 -19.21
N VAL A 39 -12.13 -1.89 -18.39
CA VAL A 39 -11.72 -1.86 -16.97
C VAL A 39 -10.47 -2.72 -16.84
N TYR A 40 -9.48 -2.19 -16.15
CA TYR A 40 -8.30 -2.93 -15.75
C TYR A 40 -8.46 -3.32 -14.27
N ASP A 41 -8.44 -4.61 -13.99
CA ASP A 41 -8.66 -5.14 -12.65
C ASP A 41 -7.69 -6.29 -12.27
N LYS A 42 -6.59 -6.44 -13.01
CA LYS A 42 -5.63 -7.54 -12.79
C LYS A 42 -4.78 -7.32 -11.55
N GLU A 43 -4.00 -6.26 -11.53
CA GLU A 43 -3.10 -5.91 -10.43
C GLU A 43 -3.46 -4.53 -9.85
N PRO A 44 -3.07 -4.23 -8.60
CA PRO A 44 -3.32 -2.93 -8.00
C PRO A 44 -2.46 -1.84 -8.65
N VAL A 45 -3.00 -0.65 -8.75
CA VAL A 45 -2.33 0.55 -9.30
C VAL A 45 -2.21 1.60 -8.19
N SER A 46 -1.10 2.32 -8.15
CA SER A 46 -0.81 3.30 -7.11
C SER A 46 -0.66 4.72 -7.65
N HIS A 47 -0.94 5.71 -6.81
CA HIS A 47 -0.71 7.14 -7.07
C HIS A 47 0.72 7.47 -7.51
N ILE A 48 1.71 6.76 -6.97
CA ILE A 48 3.11 7.02 -7.34
C ILE A 48 3.40 6.78 -8.82
N SER A 49 2.51 6.04 -9.50
CA SER A 49 2.60 5.79 -10.95
C SER A 49 2.06 6.94 -11.80
N VAL A 50 1.33 7.89 -11.23
CA VAL A 50 0.71 8.99 -11.99
C VAL A 50 1.76 9.88 -12.63
N THR A 51 2.72 10.37 -11.86
CA THR A 51 3.77 11.26 -12.36
C THR A 51 4.64 10.62 -13.46
N PRO A 52 5.21 9.40 -13.27
CA PRO A 52 5.96 8.76 -14.33
C PRO A 52 5.12 8.49 -15.58
N THR A 53 3.83 8.16 -15.44
CA THR A 53 2.93 7.97 -16.58
C THR A 53 2.73 9.25 -17.39
N ILE A 54 2.54 10.39 -16.71
CA ILE A 54 2.43 11.69 -17.36
C ILE A 54 3.73 12.06 -18.10
N LEU A 55 4.87 11.86 -17.45
CA LEU A 55 6.18 12.15 -18.06
C LEU A 55 6.40 11.31 -19.31
N GLU A 56 6.13 9.99 -19.24
CA GLU A 56 6.26 9.11 -20.39
C GLU A 56 5.31 9.51 -21.53
N TYR A 57 4.06 9.86 -21.21
CA TYR A 57 3.10 10.33 -22.20
C TYR A 57 3.60 11.54 -23.00
N PHE A 58 4.30 12.46 -22.35
CA PHE A 58 4.89 13.63 -22.99
C PHE A 58 6.31 13.39 -23.56
N GLY A 59 6.84 12.19 -23.48
CA GLY A 59 8.20 11.86 -23.92
C GLY A 59 9.30 12.49 -23.08
N VAL A 60 9.00 12.84 -21.83
CA VAL A 60 9.95 13.41 -20.87
C VAL A 60 10.63 12.29 -20.10
N PRO A 61 11.97 12.29 -19.97
CA PRO A 61 12.67 11.27 -19.17
C PRO A 61 12.16 11.21 -17.73
N ILE A 62 11.91 10.01 -17.23
CA ILE A 62 11.47 9.79 -15.86
C ILE A 62 12.67 9.91 -14.91
N PRO A 63 12.68 10.86 -13.97
CA PRO A 63 13.76 11.00 -13.00
C PRO A 63 13.89 9.77 -12.09
N ARG A 64 15.14 9.39 -11.77
CA ARG A 64 15.43 8.23 -10.91
C ARG A 64 14.91 8.35 -9.47
N GLN A 65 14.57 9.55 -9.04
CA GLN A 65 14.00 9.84 -7.72
C GLN A 65 12.55 9.38 -7.60
N LEU A 66 11.84 9.18 -8.71
CA LEU A 66 10.48 8.67 -8.70
C LEU A 66 10.52 7.16 -8.46
N GLN A 67 9.82 6.72 -7.43
CA GLN A 67 9.75 5.32 -7.02
C GLN A 67 8.64 4.54 -7.73
N GLY A 68 7.72 5.25 -8.38
CA GLY A 68 6.65 4.67 -9.17
C GLY A 68 7.10 4.35 -10.60
N GLU A 69 6.47 3.36 -11.19
CA GLU A 69 6.63 3.00 -12.60
C GLU A 69 5.48 3.54 -13.42
N SER A 70 5.72 3.85 -14.70
CA SER A 70 4.66 4.26 -15.59
C SER A 70 3.69 3.11 -15.89
N ILE A 71 2.41 3.42 -15.91
CA ILE A 71 1.33 2.54 -16.32
C ILE A 71 0.73 2.94 -17.69
N LEU A 72 1.49 3.64 -18.52
CA LEU A 72 0.99 4.12 -19.82
C LEU A 72 0.56 2.95 -20.71
N ASN A 73 1.32 1.86 -20.75
CA ASN A 73 0.95 0.67 -21.52
C ASN A 73 -0.33 0.03 -21.02
N THR A 74 -0.52 -0.05 -19.69
CA THR A 74 -1.78 -0.50 -19.11
C THR A 74 -2.95 0.39 -19.51
N ALA A 75 -2.75 1.71 -19.53
CA ALA A 75 -3.76 2.69 -19.95
C ALA A 75 -4.09 2.62 -21.45
N LEU A 76 -3.13 2.21 -22.28
CA LEU A 76 -3.34 2.08 -23.73
C LEU A 76 -3.98 0.74 -24.11
N ASP A 77 -3.46 -0.36 -23.59
CA ASP A 77 -3.74 -1.70 -24.07
C ASP A 77 -4.47 -2.60 -23.06
N LEU A 78 -4.67 -2.16 -21.83
CA LEU A 78 -5.20 -2.95 -20.72
C LEU A 78 -4.35 -4.22 -20.45
N GLU A 79 -3.09 -4.21 -20.85
CA GLU A 79 -2.15 -5.30 -20.61
C GLU A 79 -1.36 -5.08 -19.32
N ALA A 80 -1.00 -6.18 -18.68
CA ALA A 80 -0.34 -6.14 -17.38
C ALA A 80 1.06 -5.53 -17.48
N ASN A 81 1.32 -4.52 -16.66
CA ASN A 81 2.64 -4.05 -16.27
C ASN A 81 2.61 -3.46 -14.87
N ALA A 82 1.54 -3.74 -14.15
CA ALA A 82 1.41 -3.21 -12.80
C ALA A 82 2.26 -4.02 -11.83
N ALA A 83 2.73 -3.36 -10.81
CA ALA A 83 3.44 -3.99 -9.73
C ALA A 83 2.54 -5.02 -9.02
N GLU A 84 3.10 -6.16 -8.65
CA GLU A 84 2.41 -7.21 -7.88
C GLU A 84 1.81 -6.67 -6.58
N TYR A 85 2.43 -5.64 -5.99
CA TYR A 85 2.04 -5.03 -4.72
C TYR A 85 1.84 -3.53 -4.84
N THR A 86 0.88 -3.02 -4.07
CA THR A 86 0.76 -1.60 -3.75
C THR A 86 1.07 -1.35 -2.28
N PHE A 87 1.80 -0.28 -2.01
CA PHE A 87 2.25 0.09 -0.66
C PHE A 87 1.61 1.41 -0.25
N MET A 88 1.26 1.50 1.04
CA MET A 88 0.68 2.69 1.65
C MET A 88 1.51 3.09 2.86
N GLU A 89 1.68 4.39 3.02
CA GLU A 89 2.50 4.96 4.09
C GLU A 89 1.75 6.06 4.80
N PHE A 90 1.84 6.04 6.11
CA PHE A 90 1.37 7.13 6.95
C PHE A 90 2.38 7.37 8.07
N ASN A 91 2.69 8.62 8.39
CA ASN A 91 3.75 8.95 9.35
C ASN A 91 3.24 9.80 10.50
N ARG A 92 2.42 10.80 10.21
CA ARG A 92 2.05 11.82 11.17
C ARG A 92 0.78 12.57 10.77
N PHE A 93 0.00 12.97 11.78
CA PHE A 93 -1.05 13.97 11.65
C PHE A 93 -0.62 15.37 12.07
N GLU A 94 -1.31 16.38 11.56
CA GLU A 94 -1.37 17.70 12.16
C GLU A 94 -2.36 17.64 13.32
N LEU A 95 -1.87 17.76 14.54
CA LEU A 95 -2.61 17.55 15.78
C LEU A 95 -3.91 18.36 15.87
N ASP A 96 -3.88 19.61 15.41
CA ASP A 96 -5.01 20.55 15.53
C ASP A 96 -6.08 20.33 14.46
N HIS A 97 -5.75 19.65 13.37
CA HIS A 97 -6.64 19.48 12.21
C HIS A 97 -7.40 18.15 12.24
N ASP A 98 -6.72 17.05 12.55
CA ASP A 98 -7.25 15.70 12.33
C ASP A 98 -7.76 15.04 13.62
N HIS A 99 -7.48 15.57 14.79
CA HIS A 99 -7.88 15.06 16.12
C HIS A 99 -7.39 13.65 16.48
N TYR A 100 -6.51 13.06 15.70
CA TYR A 100 -6.01 11.68 15.91
C TYR A 100 -4.71 11.58 16.73
N GLY A 101 -4.20 12.69 17.23
CA GLY A 101 -2.90 12.73 17.89
C GLY A 101 -1.74 12.83 16.89
N GLY A 102 -0.53 12.84 17.37
CA GLY A 102 0.64 13.22 16.60
C GLY A 102 1.19 12.10 15.71
N PHE A 103 2.25 11.50 16.18
CA PHE A 103 3.04 10.53 15.45
C PHE A 103 2.36 9.15 15.42
N GLN A 104 2.03 8.66 14.21
CA GLN A 104 1.44 7.33 14.01
C GLN A 104 2.05 6.66 12.77
N PRO A 105 3.24 6.06 12.89
CA PRO A 105 3.89 5.41 11.76
C PRO A 105 3.15 4.12 11.40
N MET A 106 2.61 4.10 10.20
CA MET A 106 1.93 2.97 9.60
C MET A 106 2.54 2.68 8.23
N ARG A 107 2.66 1.40 7.91
CA ARG A 107 2.99 0.90 6.57
C ARG A 107 2.07 -0.25 6.23
N ALA A 108 1.51 -0.21 5.04
CA ALA A 108 0.66 -1.28 4.57
C ALA A 108 1.07 -1.74 3.16
N VAL A 109 0.70 -2.97 2.84
CA VAL A 109 0.90 -3.59 1.54
C VAL A 109 -0.32 -4.39 1.17
N THR A 110 -0.68 -4.36 -0.11
CA THR A 110 -1.73 -5.21 -0.67
C THR A 110 -1.31 -5.78 -2.02
N ASP A 111 -1.73 -7.01 -2.30
CA ASP A 111 -1.68 -7.66 -3.61
C ASP A 111 -3.06 -7.71 -4.29
N LYS A 112 -4.01 -6.89 -3.83
CA LYS A 112 -5.42 -6.84 -4.22
C LYS A 112 -6.31 -7.85 -3.47
N ARG A 113 -5.84 -9.05 -3.14
CA ARG A 113 -6.60 -10.02 -2.35
C ARG A 113 -6.30 -9.90 -0.86
N TYR A 114 -5.03 -9.88 -0.51
CA TYR A 114 -4.62 -9.77 0.87
C TYR A 114 -4.09 -8.39 1.17
N LYS A 115 -4.34 -7.91 2.37
CA LYS A 115 -3.83 -6.64 2.87
C LYS A 115 -3.21 -6.84 4.25
N LEU A 116 -1.98 -6.39 4.41
CA LEU A 116 -1.28 -6.31 5.69
C LEU A 116 -1.02 -4.85 6.02
N SER A 117 -1.41 -4.43 7.21
CA SER A 117 -1.10 -3.12 7.78
C SER A 117 -0.34 -3.28 9.10
N ILE A 118 0.81 -2.67 9.20
CA ILE A 118 1.59 -2.57 10.45
C ILE A 118 1.47 -1.15 10.95
N ASN A 119 0.93 -0.99 12.16
CA ASN A 119 0.82 0.29 12.85
C ASN A 119 1.54 0.20 14.20
N LEU A 120 2.68 0.89 14.35
CA LEU A 120 3.49 0.79 15.56
C LEU A 120 2.83 1.36 16.81
N MET A 121 1.78 2.16 16.67
CA MET A 121 1.06 2.79 17.77
C MET A 121 -0.33 2.17 18.02
N SER A 122 -0.69 1.16 17.23
CA SER A 122 -1.96 0.46 17.32
C SER A 122 -1.76 -1.03 17.04
N GLU A 123 -2.82 -1.73 16.67
CA GLU A 123 -2.77 -3.14 16.29
C GLU A 123 -2.30 -3.29 14.83
N ASP A 124 -1.61 -4.40 14.56
CA ASP A 124 -1.37 -4.83 13.19
C ASP A 124 -2.63 -5.52 12.66
N GLU A 125 -2.87 -5.38 11.36
CA GLU A 125 -4.08 -5.88 10.74
C GLU A 125 -3.75 -6.69 9.49
N PHE A 126 -4.48 -7.79 9.29
CA PHE A 126 -4.39 -8.60 8.08
C PHE A 126 -5.78 -9.03 7.63
N TYR A 127 -6.08 -8.84 6.36
CA TYR A 127 -7.39 -9.12 5.77
C TYR A 127 -7.29 -9.93 4.48
N ASP A 128 -8.27 -10.82 4.25
CA ASP A 128 -8.57 -11.44 2.96
C ASP A 128 -9.75 -10.69 2.33
N LEU A 129 -9.48 -9.77 1.41
CA LEU A 129 -10.46 -8.88 0.82
C LEU A 129 -11.48 -9.59 -0.09
N GLU A 130 -11.20 -10.83 -0.50
CA GLU A 130 -12.20 -11.67 -1.21
C GLU A 130 -13.23 -12.25 -0.26
N GLN A 131 -12.84 -12.61 0.96
CA GLN A 131 -13.73 -13.18 1.98
C GLN A 131 -14.37 -12.10 2.85
N ASP A 132 -13.65 -11.03 3.09
CA ASP A 132 -14.05 -9.90 3.94
C ASP A 132 -13.76 -8.57 3.24
N PRO A 133 -14.57 -8.19 2.25
CA PRO A 133 -14.36 -6.95 1.49
C PRO A 133 -14.59 -5.67 2.32
N TYR A 134 -15.11 -5.80 3.53
CA TYR A 134 -15.32 -4.69 4.46
C TYR A 134 -14.29 -4.62 5.58
N GLU A 135 -13.30 -5.52 5.58
CA GLU A 135 -12.18 -5.52 6.53
C GLU A 135 -12.63 -5.53 8.01
N LEU A 136 -13.66 -6.31 8.32
CA LEU A 136 -14.26 -6.40 9.67
C LEU A 136 -13.60 -7.45 10.57
N ASN A 137 -12.92 -8.44 9.97
CA ASN A 137 -12.33 -9.57 10.68
C ASN A 137 -10.82 -9.56 10.56
N ASN A 138 -10.13 -9.03 11.56
CA ASN A 138 -8.67 -9.00 11.57
C ASN A 138 -8.09 -10.41 11.76
N LEU A 139 -7.44 -10.93 10.71
CA LEU A 139 -6.85 -12.27 10.64
C LEU A 139 -5.36 -12.30 11.03
N ILE A 140 -4.82 -11.24 11.61
CA ILE A 140 -3.38 -11.11 11.90
C ILE A 140 -2.82 -12.25 12.74
N ASN A 141 -3.63 -12.80 13.64
CA ASN A 141 -3.24 -13.90 14.53
C ASN A 141 -3.75 -15.27 14.06
N ASP A 142 -4.45 -15.37 12.93
CA ASP A 142 -4.96 -16.64 12.42
C ASP A 142 -3.84 -17.46 11.76
N PRO A 143 -3.52 -18.65 12.30
CA PRO A 143 -2.47 -19.50 11.75
C PRO A 143 -2.76 -20.03 10.33
N ALA A 144 -4.03 -20.09 9.92
CA ALA A 144 -4.40 -20.51 8.57
C ALA A 144 -3.89 -19.55 7.49
N TYR A 145 -3.71 -18.29 7.83
CA TYR A 145 -3.24 -17.25 6.92
C TYR A 145 -1.76 -16.89 7.10
N ALA A 146 -1.03 -17.62 7.94
CA ALA A 146 0.36 -17.29 8.27
C ALA A 146 1.27 -17.17 7.03
N ALA A 147 1.12 -18.06 6.05
CA ALA A 147 1.95 -18.05 4.84
C ALA A 147 1.73 -16.77 4.01
N GLU A 148 0.48 -16.36 3.78
CA GLU A 148 0.15 -15.17 3.01
C GLU A 148 0.51 -13.88 3.74
N ARG A 149 0.20 -13.82 5.03
CA ARG A 149 0.60 -12.72 5.89
C ARG A 149 2.12 -12.52 5.89
N ASP A 150 2.88 -13.59 6.04
CA ASP A 150 4.34 -13.57 6.11
C ASP A 150 4.95 -13.19 4.75
N ARG A 151 4.34 -13.61 3.64
CA ARG A 151 4.71 -13.18 2.28
C ARG A 151 4.54 -11.67 2.08
N LEU A 152 3.39 -11.11 2.50
CA LEU A 152 3.16 -9.68 2.43
C LEU A 152 4.13 -8.92 3.34
N HIS A 153 4.41 -9.45 4.53
CA HIS A 153 5.37 -8.85 5.45
C HIS A 153 6.78 -8.80 4.85
N ASP A 154 7.23 -9.87 4.22
CA ASP A 154 8.52 -9.87 3.52
C ASP A 154 8.55 -8.81 2.40
N ALA A 155 7.49 -8.73 1.59
CA ALA A 155 7.38 -7.73 0.54
C ALA A 155 7.42 -6.29 1.09
N LEU A 156 6.74 -6.04 2.22
CA LEU A 156 6.74 -4.73 2.88
C LEU A 156 8.13 -4.36 3.40
N CYS A 157 8.80 -5.26 4.10
CA CYS A 157 10.14 -5.03 4.64
C CYS A 157 11.17 -4.84 3.53
N ASP A 158 11.11 -5.62 2.45
CA ASP A 158 11.96 -5.48 1.28
C ASP A 158 11.74 -4.11 0.59
N ARG A 159 10.49 -3.65 0.49
CA ARG A 159 10.15 -2.32 -0.03
C ARG A 159 10.77 -1.23 0.83
N MET A 160 10.56 -1.28 2.14
CA MET A 160 11.12 -0.30 3.08
C MET A 160 12.66 -0.23 3.00
N CYS A 161 13.32 -1.38 2.85
CA CYS A 161 14.78 -1.43 2.69
C CYS A 161 15.24 -0.85 1.35
N ARG A 162 14.58 -1.22 0.25
CA ARG A 162 14.90 -0.74 -1.10
C ARG A 162 14.78 0.79 -1.21
N ASP A 163 13.70 1.32 -0.67
CA ASP A 163 13.39 2.74 -0.76
C ASP A 163 14.09 3.58 0.34
N ARG A 164 14.86 2.93 1.21
CA ARG A 164 15.55 3.56 2.33
C ARG A 164 14.59 4.30 3.26
N ASP A 165 13.42 3.68 3.51
CA ASP A 165 12.45 4.22 4.44
C ASP A 165 13.13 4.56 5.78
N PRO A 166 12.99 5.79 6.30
CA PRO A 166 13.61 6.20 7.56
C PRO A 166 13.12 5.38 8.76
N PHE A 167 11.95 4.77 8.67
CA PHE A 167 11.37 3.92 9.72
C PHE A 167 11.76 2.45 9.62
N ARG A 168 12.45 2.01 8.55
CA ARG A 168 12.88 0.62 8.43
C ARG A 168 13.71 0.17 9.63
N GLY A 169 13.53 -1.08 10.04
CA GLY A 169 14.31 -1.64 11.12
C GLY A 169 13.55 -2.66 11.98
N TYR A 170 14.14 -3.04 13.09
CA TYR A 170 13.75 -4.15 13.94
C TYR A 170 12.25 -4.21 14.28
N TYR A 171 11.63 -3.08 14.62
CA TYR A 171 10.22 -3.06 15.02
C TYR A 171 9.26 -3.42 13.88
N TRP A 172 9.65 -3.21 12.64
CA TRP A 172 8.86 -3.58 11.46
C TRP A 172 9.08 -5.03 11.07
N GLU A 173 10.27 -5.56 11.28
CA GLU A 173 10.66 -6.92 10.92
C GLU A 173 10.26 -7.94 11.99
N CYS A 174 10.35 -7.58 13.27
CA CYS A 174 10.03 -8.45 14.40
C CYS A 174 8.64 -8.13 14.96
N ARG A 175 7.62 -8.80 14.45
CA ARG A 175 6.25 -8.65 14.96
C ARG A 175 5.86 -9.84 15.84
N PRO A 176 4.97 -9.64 16.85
CA PRO A 176 4.56 -10.70 17.79
C PRO A 176 3.99 -11.96 17.11
N TRP A 177 3.31 -11.78 15.99
CA TRP A 177 2.71 -12.85 15.20
C TRP A 177 3.70 -13.52 14.23
N ARG A 178 4.88 -12.94 13.98
CA ARG A 178 5.90 -13.48 13.09
C ARG A 178 6.91 -14.33 13.83
N LYS A 179 6.91 -15.66 13.60
CA LYS A 179 7.79 -16.60 14.32
C LYS A 179 9.20 -16.70 13.76
N ASP A 180 9.36 -16.45 12.47
CA ASP A 180 10.60 -16.70 11.71
C ASP A 180 11.02 -15.48 10.88
N ALA A 181 10.96 -14.29 11.49
CA ALA A 181 11.38 -13.06 10.85
C ALA A 181 12.80 -13.18 10.30
N LYS A 182 12.97 -12.87 9.02
CA LYS A 182 14.28 -12.83 8.38
C LYS A 182 15.17 -11.79 9.07
N ALA A 183 16.47 -12.03 9.07
CA ALA A 183 17.43 -11.04 9.55
C ALA A 183 17.29 -9.74 8.74
N PRO A 184 17.45 -8.57 9.40
CA PRO A 184 17.26 -7.28 8.75
C PRO A 184 18.09 -7.11 7.48
N ASN A 185 17.44 -6.91 6.35
CA ASN A 185 18.12 -6.77 5.05
C ASN A 185 19.04 -5.54 4.97
N TRP A 186 18.79 -4.53 5.80
CA TRP A 186 19.61 -3.31 5.84
C TRP A 186 21.07 -3.53 6.28
N ARG A 187 21.37 -4.64 6.98
CA ARG A 187 22.73 -5.00 7.38
C ARG A 187 23.61 -5.42 6.22
N TYR A 188 23.04 -5.75 5.08
CA TYR A 188 23.75 -6.34 3.96
C TYR A 188 23.79 -5.46 2.71
N ARG A 189 23.19 -4.28 2.75
CA ARG A 189 23.18 -3.32 1.65
C ARG A 189 23.95 -2.06 2.06
N GLY A 190 25.29 -2.21 2.13
CA GLY A 190 26.21 -1.09 2.25
C GLY A 190 26.41 -0.39 0.89
#